data_fc1473464ad834e8c234ce464b6c2736
#
_entry.id   fc1473464ad834e8c234ce464b6c2736
#
_cell.length_a   1.000
_cell.length_b   1.000
_cell.length_c   1.000
_cell.angle_alpha   90.00
_cell.angle_beta   90.00
_cell.angle_gamma   90.00
#
_symmetry.space_group_name_H-M   'P 1'
#
loop_
_entity.id
_entity.type
_entity.pdbx_description
1 polymer ?
#
loop_
_entity_poly.entity_id
_entity_poly.type
_entity_poly.pdbx_seq_one_letter_code
_entity_poly.pdbx_strand_id
1 'polypeptide(L)'
;MKSSSRFMRVIILATLLIVALAGCGGDDGGNEDTGSSQSSQGFLNLSITDAPIDEVDSVIVQFTGVEIQPETGDRLEFEFEEPRQIDLLALQAGVSDFLLAEKPLPAGRYNWIRLKVEAESGNPVSYIKLADDSIHPLVIPSGNQSGLKLNRGFIVTAGGTASFTIDFDLRKSVHKPSPESSDEYRLRPTLRLIDNTEAGSIAGTVDPDLISHAEGSVCAIYLFEGRDANPVDININGSG
;
A
#
# COMPACT_ATOMS: atom_id res chain seq x y z
N MET A 1 5.66 12.46 57.20
CA MET A 1 4.64 11.47 57.60
C MET A 1 4.52 10.48 56.47
N LYS A 2 5.19 9.45 56.53
CA LYS A 2 5.05 8.00 56.82
C LYS A 2 3.67 7.42 56.46
N SER A 3 3.64 6.51 55.45
CA SER A 3 2.95 5.21 55.43
C SER A 3 3.10 4.60 54.06
N SER A 4 3.87 3.64 53.72
CA SER A 4 4.03 2.23 54.08
C SER A 4 2.72 1.41 54.00
N SER A 5 2.63 0.55 52.95
CA SER A 5 1.83 -0.70 53.01
C SER A 5 2.05 -1.51 51.73
N ARG A 6 2.77 -2.54 51.80
CA ARG A 6 2.56 -3.98 52.02
C ARG A 6 2.37 -4.76 50.70
N PHE A 7 3.47 -5.41 50.33
CA PHE A 7 3.52 -6.62 49.50
C PHE A 7 2.71 -7.77 50.14
N MET A 8 1.88 -8.43 49.34
CA MET A 8 1.30 -9.73 49.72
C MET A 8 1.66 -10.74 48.62
N ARG A 9 2.66 -11.54 48.90
CA ARG A 9 3.03 -12.74 48.12
C ARG A 9 2.04 -13.85 48.50
N VAL A 10 1.35 -14.38 47.51
CA VAL A 10 0.62 -15.63 47.64
C VAL A 10 1.39 -16.72 46.91
N ILE A 11 2.01 -17.60 47.68
CA ILE A 11 2.62 -18.85 47.25
C ILE A 11 1.51 -19.87 47.25
N ILE A 12 1.19 -20.48 46.10
CA ILE A 12 0.34 -21.65 46.01
C ILE A 12 1.24 -22.84 45.63
N LEU A 13 1.33 -23.77 46.56
CA LEU A 13 2.00 -25.06 46.42
C LEU A 13 1.24 -25.95 45.43
N ALA A 14 1.96 -26.51 44.50
CA ALA A 14 1.51 -27.55 43.60
C ALA A 14 1.55 -28.90 44.32
N THR A 15 0.44 -29.58 44.39
CA THR A 15 0.39 -31.01 44.75
C THR A 15 0.27 -31.84 43.48
N LEU A 16 1.31 -32.62 43.28
CA LEU A 16 1.45 -33.64 42.25
C LEU A 16 0.60 -34.85 42.63
N LEU A 17 -0.37 -35.25 41.77
CA LEU A 17 -1.06 -36.52 41.92
C LEU A 17 -0.84 -37.36 40.64
N ILE A 18 0.02 -38.33 40.71
CA ILE A 18 0.27 -39.36 39.67
C ILE A 18 -0.74 -40.48 39.92
N VAL A 19 -1.63 -40.72 38.94
CA VAL A 19 -2.40 -41.98 38.89
C VAL A 19 -2.03 -42.67 37.58
N ALA A 20 -1.27 -43.75 37.70
CA ALA A 20 -1.05 -44.72 36.64
C ALA A 20 -2.19 -45.73 36.66
N LEU A 21 -2.92 -45.84 35.53
CA LEU A 21 -3.79 -46.97 35.25
C LEU A 21 -3.41 -47.55 33.89
N ALA A 22 -2.79 -48.71 33.93
CA ALA A 22 -2.63 -49.57 32.77
C ALA A 22 -3.99 -50.24 32.46
N GLY A 23 -4.47 -50.06 31.25
CA GLY A 23 -5.62 -50.75 30.69
C GLY A 23 -5.34 -51.10 29.26
N CYS A 24 -5.07 -52.41 29.07
CA CYS A 24 -4.90 -53.02 27.75
C CYS A 24 -6.26 -53.38 27.17
N GLY A 25 -6.47 -53.20 25.86
CA GLY A 25 -7.44 -54.00 25.11
C GLY A 25 -8.39 -53.18 24.21
N GLY A 26 -8.38 -53.50 22.91
CA GLY A 26 -9.51 -53.25 22.01
C GLY A 26 -9.13 -52.43 20.75
N ASP A 27 -8.79 -53.18 19.75
CA ASP A 27 -8.74 -52.85 18.34
C ASP A 27 -10.13 -52.36 17.87
N ASP A 28 -10.22 -51.17 17.34
CA ASP A 28 -11.16 -50.86 16.25
C ASP A 28 -10.77 -49.52 15.60
N GLY A 29 -10.56 -49.60 14.29
CA GLY A 29 -10.13 -48.49 13.44
C GLY A 29 -11.19 -47.38 13.33
N GLY A 30 -10.87 -46.24 13.87
CA GLY A 30 -11.51 -44.99 13.61
C GLY A 30 -10.41 -43.94 13.48
N ASN A 31 -9.92 -43.78 12.28
CA ASN A 31 -8.99 -42.72 11.94
C ASN A 31 -9.79 -41.39 11.95
N GLU A 32 -10.06 -40.85 13.14
CA GLU A 32 -10.45 -39.46 13.25
C GLU A 32 -9.19 -38.63 13.00
N ASP A 33 -8.99 -38.37 11.72
CA ASP A 33 -8.07 -37.36 11.25
C ASP A 33 -8.60 -35.98 11.75
N THR A 34 -8.31 -35.70 13.02
CA THR A 34 -8.39 -34.33 13.54
C THR A 34 -7.29 -33.53 12.85
N GLY A 35 -7.48 -33.36 11.54
CA GLY A 35 -6.77 -32.34 10.78
C GLY A 35 -7.05 -31.01 11.44
N SER A 36 -6.19 -30.59 12.37
CA SER A 36 -6.07 -29.21 12.77
C SER A 36 -5.84 -28.43 11.48
N SER A 37 -6.89 -27.81 11.00
CA SER A 37 -6.80 -26.78 9.97
C SER A 37 -5.96 -25.66 10.57
N GLN A 38 -4.65 -25.83 10.63
CA GLN A 38 -3.74 -24.71 10.72
C GLN A 38 -4.04 -23.90 9.46
N SER A 39 -4.82 -22.84 9.63
CA SER A 39 -4.95 -21.84 8.59
C SER A 39 -3.54 -21.35 8.33
N SER A 40 -2.95 -21.87 7.26
CA SER A 40 -1.61 -21.48 6.85
C SER A 40 -1.64 -19.99 6.57
N GLN A 41 -0.86 -19.24 7.33
CA GLN A 41 -0.70 -17.79 7.15
C GLN A 41 0.54 -17.51 6.31
N GLY A 42 0.48 -16.46 5.53
CA GLY A 42 1.63 -15.78 4.96
C GLY A 42 1.63 -14.33 5.37
N PHE A 43 2.48 -13.54 4.75
CA PHE A 43 2.65 -12.11 5.06
C PHE A 43 2.46 -11.26 3.81
N LEU A 44 2.00 -10.04 4.00
CA LEU A 44 1.90 -9.04 2.96
C LEU A 44 2.72 -7.80 3.31
N ASN A 45 3.58 -7.40 2.38
CA ASN A 45 4.16 -6.08 2.29
C ASN A 45 3.46 -5.30 1.17
N LEU A 46 2.95 -4.13 1.49
CA LEU A 46 2.32 -3.24 0.53
C LEU A 46 2.90 -1.85 0.67
N SER A 47 3.54 -1.37 -0.37
CA SER A 47 4.08 -0.01 -0.45
C SER A 47 3.39 0.79 -1.56
N ILE A 48 3.62 2.10 -1.54
CA ILE A 48 3.14 3.05 -2.54
C ILE A 48 4.32 3.84 -3.07
N THR A 49 4.32 4.10 -4.38
CA THR A 49 5.27 4.97 -5.09
C THR A 49 4.53 5.82 -6.12
N ASP A 50 5.20 6.76 -6.73
CA ASP A 50 4.61 7.65 -7.73
C ASP A 50 5.52 7.89 -8.94
N ALA A 51 4.90 8.31 -10.05
CA ALA A 51 5.56 8.85 -11.22
C ALA A 51 5.51 10.40 -11.20
N PRO A 52 6.57 11.08 -11.66
CA PRO A 52 6.67 12.54 -11.57
C PRO A 52 5.56 13.27 -12.33
N ILE A 53 5.11 14.38 -11.76
CA ILE A 53 4.22 15.37 -12.39
C ILE A 53 4.90 16.72 -12.38
N ASP A 54 4.69 17.53 -13.43
CA ASP A 54 5.23 18.88 -13.56
C ASP A 54 4.26 19.94 -13.01
N GLU A 55 4.77 21.12 -12.68
CA GLU A 55 3.99 22.31 -12.24
C GLU A 55 3.35 22.22 -10.84
N VAL A 56 3.73 21.25 -10.02
CA VAL A 56 3.15 20.98 -8.69
C VAL A 56 4.27 20.76 -7.68
N ASP A 57 4.18 21.37 -6.51
CA ASP A 57 5.17 21.22 -5.44
C ASP A 57 4.91 20.01 -4.55
N SER A 58 3.62 19.71 -4.27
CA SER A 58 3.26 18.52 -3.52
C SER A 58 1.83 18.06 -3.81
N VAL A 59 1.60 16.76 -3.66
CA VAL A 59 0.27 16.12 -3.75
C VAL A 59 0.05 15.28 -2.50
N ILE A 60 -0.62 15.87 -1.54
CA ILE A 60 -0.89 15.23 -0.25
C ILE A 60 -2.21 14.47 -0.32
N VAL A 61 -2.15 13.18 -0.02
CA VAL A 61 -3.35 12.32 0.11
C VAL A 61 -3.38 11.73 1.52
N GLN A 62 -4.52 11.83 2.18
CA GLN A 62 -4.74 11.22 3.49
C GLN A 62 -5.32 9.82 3.33
N PHE A 63 -4.56 8.83 3.81
CA PHE A 63 -4.95 7.43 3.86
C PHE A 63 -5.39 7.05 5.28
N THR A 64 -6.48 6.31 5.39
CA THR A 64 -7.02 5.85 6.68
C THR A 64 -6.89 4.34 6.87
N GLY A 65 -6.62 3.59 5.80
CA GLY A 65 -6.47 2.14 5.89
C GLY A 65 -6.40 1.45 4.54
N VAL A 66 -6.39 0.14 4.61
CA VAL A 66 -6.37 -0.76 3.45
C VAL A 66 -7.42 -1.85 3.64
N GLU A 67 -8.19 -2.12 2.61
CA GLU A 67 -9.10 -3.25 2.52
C GLU A 67 -8.59 -4.27 1.50
N ILE A 68 -8.72 -5.53 1.82
CA ILE A 68 -8.29 -6.62 0.96
C ILE A 68 -9.40 -7.67 0.88
N GLN A 69 -9.77 -8.07 -0.33
CA GLN A 69 -10.82 -9.06 -0.54
C GLN A 69 -10.22 -10.43 -0.85
N PRO A 70 -10.36 -11.41 0.04
CA PRO A 70 -10.08 -12.80 -0.29
C PRO A 70 -11.01 -13.31 -1.42
N GLU A 71 -10.61 -14.34 -2.14
CA GLU A 71 -11.46 -15.03 -3.12
C GLU A 71 -12.69 -15.64 -2.44
N THR A 72 -12.53 -16.12 -1.22
CA THR A 72 -13.59 -16.67 -0.38
C THR A 72 -13.54 -16.07 1.01
N GLY A 73 -14.72 -15.83 1.60
CA GLY A 73 -14.86 -15.27 2.93
C GLY A 73 -15.01 -13.75 2.94
N ASP A 74 -14.96 -13.20 4.14
CA ASP A 74 -15.20 -11.79 4.39
C ASP A 74 -13.98 -10.94 4.02
N ARG A 75 -14.25 -9.68 3.71
CA ARG A 75 -13.24 -8.66 3.46
C ARG A 75 -12.38 -8.43 4.72
N LEU A 76 -11.10 -8.31 4.54
CA LEU A 76 -10.15 -7.94 5.58
C LEU A 76 -9.94 -6.43 5.55
N GLU A 77 -10.03 -5.80 6.71
CA GLU A 77 -9.87 -4.36 6.88
C GLU A 77 -8.70 -4.07 7.83
N PHE A 78 -7.82 -3.19 7.40
CA PHE A 78 -6.65 -2.73 8.14
C PHE A 78 -6.72 -1.22 8.27
N GLU A 79 -7.33 -0.76 9.36
CA GLU A 79 -7.35 0.66 9.71
C GLU A 79 -5.98 1.06 10.25
N PHE A 80 -5.53 2.27 9.91
CA PHE A 80 -4.35 2.86 10.53
C PHE A 80 -4.73 3.42 11.90
N GLU A 81 -3.81 3.33 12.88
CA GLU A 81 -4.03 3.89 14.21
C GLU A 81 -4.29 5.40 14.15
N GLU A 82 -3.59 6.08 13.26
CA GLU A 82 -3.82 7.48 12.90
C GLU A 82 -3.84 7.62 11.38
N PRO A 83 -4.69 8.49 10.82
CA PRO A 83 -4.67 8.81 9.39
C PRO A 83 -3.28 9.27 8.96
N ARG A 84 -2.81 8.81 7.81
CA ARG A 84 -1.48 9.10 7.28
C ARG A 84 -1.57 10.01 6.07
N GLN A 85 -1.00 11.20 6.19
CA GLN A 85 -0.80 12.09 5.04
C GLN A 85 0.50 11.70 4.34
N ILE A 86 0.41 11.35 3.08
CA ILE A 86 1.56 10.97 2.25
C ILE A 86 1.65 11.98 1.10
N ASP A 87 2.83 12.58 0.95
CA ASP A 87 3.15 13.33 -0.25
C ASP A 87 3.56 12.35 -1.35
N LEU A 88 2.64 12.13 -2.28
CA LEU A 88 2.88 11.21 -3.39
C LEU A 88 4.04 11.70 -4.28
N LEU A 89 4.18 13.00 -4.44
CA LEU A 89 5.26 13.58 -5.26
C LEU A 89 6.65 13.36 -4.67
N ALA A 90 6.76 13.17 -3.35
CA ALA A 90 8.01 12.82 -2.68
C ALA A 90 8.43 11.36 -2.91
N LEU A 91 7.55 10.51 -3.46
CA LEU A 91 7.79 9.08 -3.68
C LEU A 91 8.30 8.76 -5.10
N GLN A 92 9.06 9.66 -5.68
CA GLN A 92 9.65 9.51 -7.00
C GLN A 92 11.03 8.83 -6.97
N ALA A 93 11.56 8.49 -8.13
CA ALA A 93 12.90 7.93 -8.31
C ALA A 93 13.17 6.66 -7.50
N GLY A 94 12.16 5.80 -7.34
CA GLY A 94 12.28 4.53 -6.62
C GLY A 94 12.09 4.64 -5.11
N VAL A 95 11.75 5.81 -4.60
CA VAL A 95 11.31 5.98 -3.21
C VAL A 95 9.90 5.42 -3.07
N SER A 96 9.65 4.71 -1.99
CA SER A 96 8.33 4.19 -1.65
C SER A 96 8.07 4.29 -0.16
N ASP A 97 6.80 4.36 0.25
CA ASP A 97 6.37 4.31 1.63
C ASP A 97 5.51 3.07 1.88
N PHE A 98 5.70 2.41 3.03
CA PHE A 98 4.91 1.24 3.37
C PHE A 98 3.53 1.63 3.88
N LEU A 99 2.49 1.09 3.26
CA LEU A 99 1.12 1.12 3.78
C LEU A 99 0.88 -0.03 4.77
N LEU A 100 1.36 -1.22 4.43
CA LEU A 100 1.35 -2.41 5.29
C LEU A 100 2.73 -3.05 5.27
N ALA A 101 3.29 -3.36 6.44
CA ALA A 101 4.54 -4.08 6.58
C ALA A 101 4.31 -5.38 7.35
N GLU A 102 4.78 -6.49 6.79
CA GLU A 102 4.70 -7.84 7.37
C GLU A 102 3.31 -8.20 7.94
N LYS A 103 2.25 -7.75 7.23
CA LYS A 103 0.89 -7.95 7.70
C LYS A 103 0.48 -9.43 7.51
N PRO A 104 0.15 -10.16 8.59
CA PRO A 104 -0.27 -11.54 8.46
C PRO A 104 -1.61 -11.64 7.74
N LEU A 105 -1.66 -12.51 6.74
CA LEU A 105 -2.86 -12.84 5.97
C LEU A 105 -3.05 -14.36 5.89
N PRO A 106 -4.28 -14.87 5.86
CA PRO A 106 -4.53 -16.25 5.46
C PRO A 106 -3.89 -16.56 4.11
N ALA A 107 -3.26 -17.72 3.98
CA ALA A 107 -2.75 -18.15 2.68
C ALA A 107 -3.93 -18.42 1.74
N GLY A 108 -3.83 -17.93 0.50
CA GLY A 108 -4.90 -18.05 -0.49
C GLY A 108 -4.83 -17.00 -1.58
N ARG A 109 -5.89 -16.99 -2.39
CA ARG A 109 -6.11 -16.01 -3.45
C ARG A 109 -6.85 -14.79 -2.92
N TYR A 110 -6.46 -13.63 -3.43
CA TYR A 110 -7.08 -12.33 -3.17
C TYR A 110 -7.49 -11.70 -4.49
N ASN A 111 -8.66 -11.05 -4.52
CA ASN A 111 -9.25 -10.53 -5.75
C ASN A 111 -8.90 -9.07 -6.01
N TRP A 112 -8.81 -8.27 -4.94
CA TRP A 112 -8.53 -6.84 -5.05
C TRP A 112 -8.01 -6.25 -3.74
N ILE A 113 -7.35 -5.11 -3.88
CA ILE A 113 -6.94 -4.22 -2.78
C ILE A 113 -7.69 -2.90 -2.95
N ARG A 114 -8.06 -2.27 -1.84
CA ARG A 114 -8.63 -0.92 -1.81
C ARG A 114 -7.91 -0.08 -0.78
N LEU A 115 -7.46 1.10 -1.19
CA LEU A 115 -6.95 2.11 -0.28
C LEU A 115 -8.13 2.97 0.21
N LYS A 116 -8.27 3.09 1.52
CA LYS A 116 -9.22 4.00 2.16
C LYS A 116 -8.57 5.38 2.24
N VAL A 117 -9.26 6.39 1.74
CA VAL A 117 -8.73 7.76 1.64
C VAL A 117 -9.76 8.77 2.11
N GLU A 118 -9.29 9.87 2.68
CA GLU A 118 -10.10 11.05 2.98
C GLU A 118 -9.74 12.17 2.00
N ALA A 119 -10.64 12.40 1.05
CA ALA A 119 -10.48 13.39 0.00
C ALA A 119 -11.85 13.89 -0.47
N GLU A 120 -12.59 14.52 0.46
CA GLU A 120 -13.94 15.05 0.22
C GLU A 120 -13.90 16.56 -0.03
N SER A 121 -14.91 17.02 -0.78
CA SER A 121 -15.17 18.44 -0.96
C SER A 121 -15.37 19.14 0.39
N GLY A 122 -14.70 20.28 0.57
CA GLY A 122 -14.76 21.05 1.80
C GLY A 122 -13.91 20.50 2.96
N ASN A 123 -13.21 19.37 2.79
CA ASN A 123 -12.27 18.85 3.77
C ASN A 123 -10.83 18.88 3.20
N PRO A 124 -9.98 19.85 3.61
CA PRO A 124 -8.66 20.05 3.01
C PRO A 124 -7.57 19.12 3.54
N VAL A 125 -7.91 17.94 4.07
CA VAL A 125 -6.90 16.96 4.56
C VAL A 125 -6.13 16.31 3.43
N SER A 126 -6.74 16.23 2.22
CA SER A 126 -6.04 15.91 0.98
C SER A 126 -6.02 17.16 0.11
N TYR A 127 -4.85 17.52 -0.40
CA TYR A 127 -4.68 18.76 -1.14
C TYR A 127 -3.50 18.69 -2.12
N ILE A 128 -3.50 19.62 -3.05
CA ILE A 128 -2.39 19.89 -3.97
C ILE A 128 -1.81 21.27 -3.64
N LYS A 129 -0.49 21.37 -3.63
CA LYS A 129 0.23 22.62 -3.50
C LYS A 129 0.91 22.92 -4.83
N LEU A 130 0.61 24.09 -5.41
CA LEU A 130 1.20 24.53 -6.67
C LEU A 130 2.52 25.28 -6.45
N ALA A 131 3.26 25.49 -7.52
CA ALA A 131 4.56 26.20 -7.51
C ALA A 131 4.47 27.67 -7.05
N ASP A 132 3.27 28.28 -7.04
CA ASP A 132 3.01 29.61 -6.51
C ASP A 132 2.64 29.62 -5.01
N ASP A 133 2.87 28.50 -4.31
CA ASP A 133 2.51 28.23 -2.92
C ASP A 133 1.00 28.19 -2.62
N SER A 134 0.13 28.29 -3.62
CA SER A 134 -1.31 28.15 -3.43
C SER A 134 -1.68 26.69 -3.10
N ILE A 135 -2.62 26.53 -2.18
CA ILE A 135 -3.11 25.22 -1.73
C ILE A 135 -4.56 25.06 -2.17
N HIS A 136 -4.85 23.94 -2.82
CA HIS A 136 -6.15 23.63 -3.36
C HIS A 136 -6.62 22.27 -2.86
N PRO A 137 -7.89 22.13 -2.44
CA PRO A 137 -8.46 20.84 -2.06
C PRO A 137 -8.33 19.81 -3.20
N LEU A 138 -7.95 18.60 -2.84
CA LEU A 138 -7.90 17.45 -3.75
C LEU A 138 -9.06 16.52 -3.43
N VAL A 139 -9.99 16.40 -4.36
CA VAL A 139 -11.22 15.62 -4.19
C VAL A 139 -11.17 14.34 -5.01
N ILE A 140 -11.47 13.24 -4.38
CA ILE A 140 -11.69 11.96 -5.05
C ILE A 140 -13.20 11.74 -5.15
N PRO A 141 -13.78 11.78 -6.36
CA PRO A 141 -15.20 11.52 -6.51
C PRO A 141 -15.58 10.17 -5.90
N SER A 142 -16.50 10.15 -4.94
CA SER A 142 -16.90 8.97 -4.17
C SER A 142 -15.77 8.36 -3.32
N GLY A 143 -14.72 9.12 -3.00
CA GLY A 143 -13.50 8.63 -2.33
C GLY A 143 -13.77 7.90 -1.01
N ASN A 144 -14.58 8.49 -0.14
CA ASN A 144 -14.89 7.90 1.17
C ASN A 144 -15.77 6.64 1.08
N GLN A 145 -16.58 6.51 0.02
CA GLN A 145 -17.47 5.34 -0.15
C GLN A 145 -16.80 4.20 -0.92
N SER A 146 -16.05 4.52 -1.96
CA SER A 146 -15.48 3.52 -2.86
C SER A 146 -13.97 3.34 -2.70
N GLY A 147 -13.26 4.30 -2.10
CA GLY A 147 -11.80 4.29 -1.99
C GLY A 147 -11.10 4.16 -3.34
N LEU A 148 -9.81 3.89 -3.31
CA LEU A 148 -9.01 3.66 -4.51
C LEU A 148 -8.84 2.16 -4.72
N LYS A 149 -9.62 1.55 -5.61
CA LYS A 149 -9.68 0.12 -5.79
C LYS A 149 -8.78 -0.37 -6.93
N LEU A 150 -7.91 -1.33 -6.64
CA LEU A 150 -7.08 -2.06 -7.59
C LEU A 150 -7.67 -3.45 -7.80
N ASN A 151 -8.23 -3.68 -8.99
CA ASN A 151 -8.84 -4.95 -9.37
C ASN A 151 -7.80 -5.90 -9.99
N ARG A 152 -6.71 -6.14 -9.27
CA ARG A 152 -5.69 -7.14 -9.63
C ARG A 152 -5.61 -8.18 -8.53
N GLY A 153 -5.87 -9.44 -8.90
CA GLY A 153 -5.72 -10.57 -7.97
C GLY A 153 -4.27 -10.91 -7.72
N PHE A 154 -4.01 -11.47 -6.52
CA PHE A 154 -2.69 -11.95 -6.11
C PHE A 154 -2.82 -13.17 -5.20
N ILE A 155 -1.71 -13.81 -4.88
CA ILE A 155 -1.65 -15.01 -4.04
C ILE A 155 -0.71 -14.75 -2.86
N VAL A 156 -1.17 -15.12 -1.67
CA VAL A 156 -0.33 -15.21 -0.47
C VAL A 156 -0.08 -16.68 -0.19
N THR A 157 1.18 -17.10 -0.24
CA THR A 157 1.57 -18.49 0.04
C THR A 157 1.77 -18.70 1.54
N ALA A 158 1.48 -19.92 2.01
CA ALA A 158 1.71 -20.30 3.40
C ALA A 158 3.19 -20.13 3.79
N GLY A 159 3.45 -19.40 4.87
CA GLY A 159 4.80 -19.12 5.36
C GLY A 159 5.62 -18.20 4.45
N GLY A 160 5.06 -17.76 3.30
CA GLY A 160 5.72 -16.86 2.37
C GLY A 160 5.33 -15.39 2.61
N THR A 161 6.10 -14.50 1.99
CA THR A 161 5.81 -13.05 1.96
C THR A 161 5.46 -12.63 0.53
N ALA A 162 4.26 -12.13 0.34
CA ALA A 162 3.86 -11.42 -0.87
C ALA A 162 4.25 -9.94 -0.73
N SER A 163 4.92 -9.39 -1.72
CA SER A 163 5.43 -8.03 -1.67
C SER A 163 5.00 -7.26 -2.92
N PHE A 164 4.23 -6.20 -2.73
CA PHE A 164 3.70 -5.39 -3.82
C PHE A 164 3.97 -3.91 -3.61
N THR A 165 4.12 -3.20 -4.72
CA THR A 165 4.14 -1.74 -4.76
C THR A 165 2.97 -1.24 -5.60
N ILE A 166 2.21 -0.30 -5.04
CA ILE A 166 1.20 0.44 -5.78
C ILE A 166 1.89 1.62 -6.44
N ASP A 167 1.93 1.61 -7.76
CA ASP A 167 2.42 2.72 -8.59
C ASP A 167 1.25 3.67 -8.89
N PHE A 168 1.38 4.89 -8.44
CA PHE A 168 0.39 5.94 -8.60
C PHE A 168 0.81 6.85 -9.75
N ASP A 169 0.11 6.84 -10.87
CA ASP A 169 0.41 7.71 -12.01
C ASP A 169 -0.29 9.07 -11.80
N LEU A 170 0.35 9.99 -11.06
CA LEU A 170 -0.23 11.31 -10.77
C LEU A 170 -0.49 12.14 -12.03
N ARG A 171 0.35 12.04 -13.04
CA ARG A 171 0.20 12.78 -14.30
C ARG A 171 -1.13 12.49 -14.98
N LYS A 172 -1.59 11.24 -14.90
CA LYS A 172 -2.91 10.82 -15.44
C LYS A 172 -4.03 10.93 -14.42
N SER A 173 -3.69 11.14 -13.16
CA SER A 173 -4.65 11.07 -12.05
C SER A 173 -5.16 12.44 -11.64
N VAL A 174 -4.34 13.49 -11.68
CA VAL A 174 -4.68 14.83 -11.23
C VAL A 174 -5.32 15.62 -12.37
N HIS A 175 -6.51 16.14 -12.13
CA HIS A 175 -7.27 16.95 -13.10
C HIS A 175 -7.57 18.32 -12.51
N LYS A 176 -7.31 19.36 -13.30
CA LYS A 176 -7.62 20.76 -12.95
C LYS A 176 -9.13 20.95 -12.68
N PRO A 177 -9.50 21.99 -11.92
CA PRO A 177 -10.89 22.29 -11.65
C PRO A 177 -11.72 22.44 -12.92
N SER A 178 -12.95 21.92 -12.87
CA SER A 178 -13.94 22.15 -13.94
C SER A 178 -15.34 22.32 -13.31
N PRO A 179 -16.00 23.45 -13.46
CA PRO A 179 -15.57 24.65 -14.19
C PRO A 179 -14.33 25.32 -13.56
N GLU A 180 -13.63 26.18 -14.29
CA GLU A 180 -12.45 26.91 -13.82
C GLU A 180 -12.72 27.80 -12.59
N SER A 181 -13.97 28.09 -12.29
CA SER A 181 -14.40 28.81 -11.08
C SER A 181 -14.35 27.94 -9.81
N SER A 182 -14.14 26.65 -9.93
CA SER A 182 -13.93 25.75 -8.78
C SER A 182 -12.47 25.84 -8.34
N ASP A 183 -12.24 25.78 -7.04
CA ASP A 183 -10.90 25.71 -6.45
C ASP A 183 -10.44 24.27 -6.19
N GLU A 184 -11.30 23.28 -6.45
CA GLU A 184 -11.05 21.88 -6.13
C GLU A 184 -10.44 21.12 -7.31
N TYR A 185 -9.27 20.54 -7.10
CA TYR A 185 -8.67 19.56 -8.01
C TYR A 185 -9.33 18.20 -7.83
N ARG A 186 -9.41 17.42 -8.90
CA ARG A 186 -9.99 16.08 -8.87
C ARG A 186 -8.93 15.03 -9.08
N LEU A 187 -8.88 14.07 -8.17
CA LEU A 187 -8.05 12.89 -8.30
C LEU A 187 -8.88 11.73 -8.86
N ARG A 188 -8.56 11.32 -10.09
CA ARG A 188 -9.08 10.12 -10.74
C ARG A 188 -7.93 9.14 -10.88
N PRO A 189 -7.72 8.27 -9.89
CA PRO A 189 -6.47 7.55 -9.78
C PRO A 189 -6.29 6.53 -10.90
N THR A 190 -5.14 6.61 -11.55
CA THR A 190 -4.57 5.57 -12.40
C THR A 190 -3.53 4.83 -11.56
N LEU A 191 -3.86 3.60 -11.17
CA LEU A 191 -3.05 2.79 -10.26
C LEU A 191 -2.63 1.50 -10.91
N ARG A 192 -1.39 1.06 -10.61
CA ARG A 192 -0.89 -0.25 -10.96
C ARG A 192 -0.40 -0.96 -9.70
N LEU A 193 -0.64 -2.27 -9.62
CA LEU A 193 -0.07 -3.13 -8.59
C LEU A 193 1.13 -3.86 -9.21
N ILE A 194 2.31 -3.61 -8.70
CA ILE A 194 3.56 -4.21 -9.15
C ILE A 194 3.93 -5.31 -8.17
N ASP A 195 4.15 -6.51 -8.67
CA ASP A 195 4.74 -7.60 -7.89
C ASP A 195 6.26 -7.39 -7.82
N ASN A 196 6.76 -7.14 -6.62
CA ASN A 196 8.18 -6.84 -6.42
C ASN A 196 9.08 -8.06 -6.64
N THR A 197 8.51 -9.27 -6.66
CA THR A 197 9.26 -10.50 -6.95
C THR A 197 9.43 -10.73 -8.46
N GLU A 198 8.54 -10.13 -9.26
CA GLU A 198 8.59 -10.20 -10.75
C GLU A 198 9.26 -8.95 -11.34
N ALA A 199 9.42 -7.88 -10.56
CA ALA A 199 10.02 -6.65 -11.03
C ALA A 199 11.53 -6.80 -11.22
N GLY A 200 12.01 -6.42 -12.41
CA GLY A 200 13.44 -6.25 -12.68
C GLY A 200 13.90 -4.82 -12.38
N SER A 201 15.19 -4.61 -12.30
CA SER A 201 15.79 -3.28 -12.19
C SER A 201 16.78 -3.03 -13.31
N ILE A 202 16.84 -1.78 -13.78
CA ILE A 202 17.86 -1.30 -14.70
C ILE A 202 18.61 -0.19 -13.96
N ALA A 203 19.93 -0.33 -13.86
CA ALA A 203 20.80 0.67 -13.27
C ALA A 203 21.87 1.10 -14.27
N GLY A 204 22.21 2.39 -14.26
CA GLY A 204 23.22 2.96 -15.13
C GLY A 204 23.58 4.38 -14.69
N THR A 205 24.54 4.95 -15.39
CA THR A 205 24.94 6.35 -15.25
C THR A 205 24.72 7.07 -16.56
N VAL A 206 24.20 8.29 -16.48
CA VAL A 206 24.12 9.18 -17.65
C VAL A 206 25.43 9.95 -17.74
N ASP A 207 26.00 10.00 -18.92
CA ASP A 207 27.19 10.81 -19.16
C ASP A 207 26.84 12.29 -18.88
N PRO A 208 27.58 12.99 -18.01
CA PRO A 208 27.31 14.39 -17.70
C PRO A 208 27.33 15.31 -18.94
N ASP A 209 28.10 14.96 -19.96
CA ASP A 209 28.19 15.74 -21.20
C ASP A 209 26.91 15.69 -22.05
N LEU A 210 26.04 14.69 -21.79
CA LEU A 210 24.72 14.56 -22.43
C LEU A 210 23.63 15.36 -21.72
N ILE A 211 23.92 15.87 -20.52
CA ILE A 211 22.95 16.62 -19.74
C ILE A 211 23.04 18.10 -20.14
N SER A 212 21.95 18.65 -20.62
CA SER A 212 21.87 20.10 -20.88
C SER A 212 22.03 20.88 -19.58
N HIS A 213 22.97 21.82 -19.53
CA HIS A 213 23.17 22.70 -18.38
C HIS A 213 22.43 24.04 -18.52
N ALA A 214 21.46 24.14 -19.44
CA ALA A 214 20.60 25.30 -19.53
C ALA A 214 19.74 25.43 -18.25
N GLU A 215 19.62 26.65 -17.77
CA GLU A 215 18.80 26.95 -16.58
C GLU A 215 17.35 26.48 -16.80
N GLY A 216 16.82 25.70 -15.89
CA GLY A 216 15.48 25.08 -16.01
C GLY A 216 15.41 23.79 -16.82
N SER A 217 16.56 23.22 -17.28
CA SER A 217 16.57 21.94 -17.97
C SER A 217 16.28 20.78 -17.00
N VAL A 218 15.37 19.89 -17.38
CA VAL A 218 15.08 18.65 -16.69
C VAL A 218 15.65 17.50 -17.53
N CYS A 219 16.39 16.59 -16.89
CA CYS A 219 16.87 15.38 -17.53
C CYS A 219 15.91 14.23 -17.25
N ALA A 220 15.41 13.56 -18.27
CA ALA A 220 14.56 12.39 -18.15
C ALA A 220 15.19 11.20 -18.90
N ILE A 221 14.98 10.02 -18.34
CA ILE A 221 15.40 8.75 -18.96
C ILE A 221 14.14 7.96 -19.28
N TYR A 222 14.01 7.54 -20.53
CA TYR A 222 12.88 6.76 -21.00
C TYR A 222 13.30 5.32 -21.28
N LEU A 223 12.48 4.38 -20.85
CA LEU A 223 12.64 2.98 -21.14
C LEU A 223 11.58 2.54 -22.16
N PHE A 224 12.04 2.01 -23.28
CA PHE A 224 11.17 1.48 -24.32
C PHE A 224 11.32 -0.04 -24.42
N GLU A 225 10.21 -0.71 -24.69
CA GLU A 225 10.22 -2.15 -24.94
C GLU A 225 10.79 -2.43 -26.35
N GLY A 226 11.71 -3.39 -26.42
CA GLY A 226 12.30 -3.85 -27.67
C GLY A 226 13.64 -3.18 -28.02
N ARG A 227 14.39 -3.84 -28.89
CA ARG A 227 15.74 -3.42 -29.28
C ARG A 227 15.74 -2.22 -30.23
N ASP A 228 14.74 -2.14 -31.08
CA ASP A 228 14.63 -1.15 -32.17
C ASP A 228 13.44 -0.21 -31.94
N ALA A 229 13.14 0.08 -30.65
CA ALA A 229 12.08 1.01 -30.31
C ALA A 229 12.39 2.40 -30.90
N ASN A 230 11.40 2.97 -31.56
CA ASN A 230 11.50 4.35 -32.04
C ASN A 230 11.20 5.28 -30.86
N PRO A 231 12.20 6.01 -30.31
CA PRO A 231 11.97 6.85 -29.15
C PRO A 231 11.01 7.99 -29.53
N VAL A 232 9.89 8.04 -28.85
CA VAL A 232 8.95 9.15 -28.94
C VAL A 232 9.15 10.00 -27.69
N ASP A 233 9.48 11.26 -27.87
CA ASP A 233 9.57 12.18 -26.76
C ASP A 233 8.19 12.36 -26.12
N ILE A 234 8.13 12.38 -24.79
CA ILE A 234 6.88 12.69 -24.09
C ILE A 234 6.62 14.17 -24.30
N ASN A 235 5.72 14.48 -25.21
CA ASN A 235 5.25 15.85 -25.38
C ASN A 235 4.62 16.33 -24.07
N ILE A 236 5.21 17.37 -23.48
CA ILE A 236 4.75 18.05 -22.26
C ILE A 236 3.30 18.57 -22.40
N ASN A 237 2.75 18.56 -23.60
CA ASN A 237 1.40 19.00 -23.92
C ASN A 237 0.34 17.89 -23.99
N GLY A 238 0.67 16.67 -23.54
CA GLY A 238 -0.32 15.62 -23.27
C GLY A 238 -1.09 15.08 -24.48
N SER A 239 -0.54 15.19 -25.70
CA SER A 239 -1.07 14.57 -26.89
C SER A 239 -0.10 13.51 -27.41
N GLY A 240 -0.27 12.29 -26.88
CA GLY A 240 0.30 11.06 -27.38
C GLY A 240 -0.83 10.07 -27.63
#